data_d8a3ebd3cd2cfac236707217b503eaac
#
_entry.id   d8a3ebd3cd2cfac236707217b503eaac
#
_cell.length_a   1.000
_cell.length_b   1.000
_cell.length_c   1.000
_cell.angle_alpha   90.00
_cell.angle_beta   90.00
_cell.angle_gamma   90.00
#
_symmetry.space_group_name_H-M   'P 1'
#
loop_
_entity.id
_entity.type
_entity.pdbx_description
1 polymer ?
#
loop_
_entity_poly.entity_id
_entity_poly.type
_entity_poly.pdbx_seq_one_letter_code
_entity_poly.pdbx_strand_id
1 'polypeptide(L)'
;MGSPGELTRWNFACPDWEQRLRERRSLVPDLPLDQAEADRAVGIFNRLRVPDVVGQPPMAEAAGDWFRDIVRAAFGSIDPNSGRRMVGEVFCLVPKKNSKTTGAAALGLTAMLMNRRPRAEMLVLGPTQEIANTGFSQAMGMVEADPEGFLQRRYHCTEHTKTIRDRKTGAKLKVKSFDAKVLTGAKPVVAIVDELHVLALISGAAGVLGQIRGGFLANPESLLIIITTQSDKPPAGVFKSELQYARGVRDGRITKNVRMLPVLYEFPEKMQTDKAKPWANPAFWPMVTPNLGRSISIDRLQEDFDGASEKGEEELRRWASQHLNIEIGLALHTDRWRGADYWLQRADRTLTLNELIARSEVAVVGIDGGGLDDLLGLAVIGRERGTGKLLIWAKAWAHDDVLERRKEIADTLRDFEAAGDLVVIGHNGGPPLDDDEFLELEDEESQADDEPPPTLGEDVVEVADIVERLLQAGLLPAEKAVGLDPVGVQDIVNELESRGITVEQLAAIPQGYRLASAIWGLERQLKDGRAVHCGSPMLAWCVGNAKTEARGNAVLITKETSGKAKIDPLCAIFDAFQLMSRNPQAEGRSYLEDSGILMI
;
A
#
# COMPACT_ATOMS: atom_id res chain seq x y z
N MET A 1 -46.09 -9.75 -25.13
CA MET A 1 -45.07 -10.81 -25.03
C MET A 1 -43.73 -10.12 -24.96
N GLY A 2 -43.24 -9.86 -23.75
CA GLY A 2 -41.91 -9.25 -23.51
C GLY A 2 -40.84 -10.30 -23.72
N SER A 3 -39.72 -9.87 -24.33
CA SER A 3 -38.54 -10.71 -24.60
C SER A 3 -38.03 -11.34 -23.30
N PRO A 4 -37.70 -12.63 -23.25
CA PRO A 4 -37.04 -13.24 -22.09
C PRO A 4 -35.53 -12.91 -22.17
N GLY A 5 -35.00 -12.23 -21.16
CA GLY A 5 -33.56 -12.24 -20.90
C GLY A 5 -32.82 -10.92 -20.91
N GLU A 6 -33.29 -9.89 -20.24
CA GLU A 6 -32.32 -8.97 -19.58
C GLU A 6 -31.84 -9.66 -18.31
N LEU A 7 -30.70 -10.34 -18.41
CA LEU A 7 -29.92 -10.79 -17.26
C LEU A 7 -29.70 -9.56 -16.39
N THR A 8 -30.34 -9.52 -15.24
CA THR A 8 -30.15 -8.49 -14.21
C THR A 8 -28.65 -8.41 -13.91
N ARG A 9 -27.99 -7.38 -14.46
CA ARG A 9 -26.55 -7.26 -14.36
C ARG A 9 -26.20 -6.73 -12.99
N TRP A 10 -25.56 -7.55 -12.18
CA TRP A 10 -25.01 -7.13 -10.90
C TRP A 10 -23.92 -6.08 -11.12
N ASN A 11 -24.17 -4.86 -10.66
CA ASN A 11 -23.23 -3.74 -10.76
C ASN A 11 -22.93 -3.22 -9.36
N PHE A 12 -21.67 -3.31 -8.96
CA PHE A 12 -21.21 -2.88 -7.63
C PHE A 12 -20.60 -1.47 -7.64
N ALA A 13 -20.58 -0.80 -8.78
CA ALA A 13 -20.13 0.58 -8.88
C ALA A 13 -21.12 1.53 -8.19
N CYS A 14 -20.57 2.55 -7.56
CA CYS A 14 -21.30 3.63 -6.90
C CYS A 14 -20.71 4.97 -7.35
N PRO A 15 -20.85 5.37 -8.63
CA PRO A 15 -20.16 6.55 -9.17
C PRO A 15 -20.62 7.86 -8.54
N ASP A 16 -21.80 7.88 -7.92
CA ASP A 16 -22.37 9.01 -7.18
C ASP A 16 -22.00 9.01 -5.68
N TRP A 17 -20.98 8.23 -5.29
CA TRP A 17 -20.58 8.03 -3.89
C TRP A 17 -20.27 9.34 -3.14
N GLU A 18 -19.64 10.33 -3.81
CA GLU A 18 -19.36 11.64 -3.19
C GLU A 18 -20.65 12.38 -2.83
N GLN A 19 -21.65 12.34 -3.69
CA GLN A 19 -22.96 12.93 -3.41
C GLN A 19 -23.66 12.15 -2.28
N ARG A 20 -23.64 10.83 -2.31
CA ARG A 20 -24.23 9.99 -1.25
C ARG A 20 -23.60 10.26 0.12
N LEU A 21 -22.28 10.45 0.19
CA LEU A 21 -21.60 10.85 1.42
C LEU A 21 -22.12 12.19 1.96
N ARG A 22 -22.24 13.22 1.10
CA ARG A 22 -22.76 14.54 1.50
C ARG A 22 -24.20 14.46 1.99
N GLU A 23 -25.00 13.64 1.34
CA GLU A 23 -26.41 13.43 1.66
C GLU A 23 -26.63 12.38 2.76
N ARG A 24 -25.55 11.76 3.27
CA ARG A 24 -25.58 10.67 4.26
C ARG A 24 -26.46 9.49 3.82
N ARG A 25 -26.49 9.21 2.53
CA ARG A 25 -27.16 8.06 1.94
C ARG A 25 -26.27 6.82 1.95
N SER A 26 -26.87 5.65 1.78
CA SER A 26 -26.17 4.38 1.64
C SER A 26 -25.12 4.44 0.53
N LEU A 27 -23.92 3.92 0.81
CA LEU A 27 -22.86 3.70 -0.19
C LEU A 27 -23.02 2.34 -0.92
N VAL A 28 -23.96 1.53 -0.49
CA VAL A 28 -24.35 0.32 -1.21
C VAL A 28 -25.20 0.75 -2.41
N PRO A 29 -24.82 0.37 -3.66
CA PRO A 29 -25.64 0.66 -4.83
C PRO A 29 -26.95 -0.13 -4.82
N ASP A 30 -27.88 0.25 -5.69
CA ASP A 30 -29.13 -0.49 -5.86
C ASP A 30 -28.84 -1.85 -6.52
N LEU A 31 -29.06 -2.92 -5.76
CA LEU A 31 -28.78 -4.30 -6.16
C LEU A 31 -30.08 -5.09 -6.28
N PRO A 32 -30.17 -6.04 -7.22
CA PRO A 32 -31.35 -6.91 -7.39
C PRO A 32 -31.37 -8.03 -6.32
N LEU A 33 -31.62 -7.63 -5.05
CA LEU A 33 -31.56 -8.53 -3.90
C LEU A 33 -32.81 -9.43 -3.80
N ASP A 34 -32.62 -10.64 -3.28
CA ASP A 34 -33.69 -11.41 -2.68
C ASP A 34 -34.13 -10.71 -1.39
N GLN A 35 -35.26 -10.03 -1.45
CA GLN A 35 -35.76 -9.20 -0.35
C GLN A 35 -36.10 -10.08 0.89
N ALA A 36 -36.58 -11.28 0.71
CA ALA A 36 -36.95 -12.17 1.83
C ALA A 36 -35.69 -12.60 2.62
N GLU A 37 -34.62 -13.00 1.93
CA GLU A 37 -33.35 -13.35 2.59
C GLU A 37 -32.65 -12.10 3.16
N ALA A 38 -32.74 -10.96 2.47
CA ALA A 38 -32.20 -9.68 2.97
C ALA A 38 -32.89 -9.24 4.27
N ASP A 39 -34.23 -9.25 4.28
CA ASP A 39 -35.02 -8.84 5.45
C ASP A 39 -34.86 -9.83 6.61
N ARG A 40 -34.77 -11.12 6.31
CA ARG A 40 -34.49 -12.16 7.31
C ARG A 40 -33.11 -11.91 7.97
N ALA A 41 -32.07 -11.62 7.20
CA ALA A 41 -30.75 -11.37 7.73
C ALA A 41 -30.72 -10.09 8.60
N VAL A 42 -31.34 -9.01 8.12
CA VAL A 42 -31.46 -7.76 8.89
C VAL A 42 -32.29 -7.97 10.16
N GLY A 43 -33.36 -8.73 10.10
CA GLY A 43 -34.18 -9.07 11.28
C GLY A 43 -33.41 -9.85 12.33
N ILE A 44 -32.55 -10.78 11.92
CA ILE A 44 -31.63 -11.49 12.82
C ILE A 44 -30.60 -10.53 13.41
N PHE A 45 -29.89 -9.79 12.57
CA PHE A 45 -28.87 -8.81 12.99
C PHE A 45 -29.41 -7.81 14.01
N ASN A 46 -30.58 -7.24 13.75
CA ASN A 46 -31.22 -6.24 14.59
C ASN A 46 -31.56 -6.72 16.00
N ARG A 47 -31.79 -8.03 16.20
CA ARG A 47 -32.14 -8.62 17.50
C ARG A 47 -30.91 -8.91 18.37
N LEU A 48 -29.72 -9.04 17.78
CA LEU A 48 -28.49 -9.22 18.53
C LEU A 48 -28.26 -8.00 19.44
N ARG A 49 -27.70 -8.21 20.63
CA ARG A 49 -27.49 -7.16 21.62
C ARG A 49 -26.03 -6.86 21.82
N VAL A 50 -25.68 -5.59 21.97
CA VAL A 50 -24.31 -5.15 22.27
C VAL A 50 -24.00 -5.51 23.74
N PRO A 51 -23.03 -6.39 24.01
CA PRO A 51 -22.88 -6.98 25.35
C PRO A 51 -22.23 -6.06 26.38
N ASP A 52 -21.37 -5.15 25.94
CA ASP A 52 -20.49 -4.30 26.77
C ASP A 52 -20.99 -2.84 26.91
N VAL A 53 -22.25 -2.61 26.53
CA VAL A 53 -22.91 -1.31 26.70
C VAL A 53 -24.02 -1.44 27.76
N VAL A 54 -24.13 -0.45 28.63
CA VAL A 54 -25.15 -0.40 29.68
C VAL A 54 -26.56 -0.53 29.03
N GLY A 55 -27.36 -1.42 29.55
CA GLY A 55 -28.68 -1.73 29.00
C GLY A 55 -28.67 -2.68 27.80
N GLN A 56 -27.51 -3.09 27.33
CA GLN A 56 -27.32 -4.04 26.23
C GLN A 56 -28.28 -3.77 25.07
N PRO A 57 -28.19 -2.58 24.42
CA PRO A 57 -29.12 -2.20 23.37
C PRO A 57 -29.06 -3.19 22.20
N PRO A 58 -30.20 -3.42 21.50
CA PRO A 58 -30.20 -4.23 20.29
C PRO A 58 -29.42 -3.53 19.17
N MET A 59 -28.89 -4.32 18.24
CA MET A 59 -28.20 -3.80 17.05
C MET A 59 -29.10 -2.90 16.20
N ALA A 60 -30.43 -3.04 16.31
CA ALA A 60 -31.38 -2.10 15.71
C ALA A 60 -31.17 -0.65 16.15
N GLU A 61 -30.72 -0.43 17.38
CA GLU A 61 -30.45 0.89 17.95
C GLU A 61 -28.97 1.27 17.86
N ALA A 62 -28.07 0.30 18.15
CA ALA A 62 -26.64 0.52 18.25
C ALA A 62 -25.96 0.66 16.88
N ALA A 63 -26.41 -0.05 15.84
CA ALA A 63 -25.88 0.06 14.50
C ALA A 63 -26.64 1.08 13.66
N GLY A 64 -25.92 1.81 12.81
CA GLY A 64 -26.51 2.71 11.82
C GLY A 64 -27.12 1.94 10.62
N ASP A 65 -27.92 2.63 9.81
CA ASP A 65 -28.49 2.07 8.58
C ASP A 65 -27.41 1.57 7.62
N TRP A 66 -26.29 2.25 7.58
CA TRP A 66 -25.11 1.91 6.78
C TRP A 66 -24.66 0.44 6.97
N PHE A 67 -24.73 -0.07 8.21
CA PHE A 67 -24.33 -1.44 8.51
C PHE A 67 -25.43 -2.42 8.11
N ARG A 68 -26.70 -2.05 8.32
CA ARG A 68 -27.86 -2.85 7.85
C ARG A 68 -27.87 -3.00 6.34
N ASP A 69 -27.46 -1.96 5.59
CA ASP A 69 -27.34 -2.03 4.13
C ASP A 69 -26.27 -3.03 3.69
N ILE A 70 -25.13 -3.09 4.42
CA ILE A 70 -24.12 -4.13 4.20
C ILE A 70 -24.70 -5.53 4.49
N VAL A 71 -25.40 -5.72 5.61
CA VAL A 71 -26.04 -6.98 5.95
C VAL A 71 -27.05 -7.39 4.86
N ARG A 72 -27.90 -6.46 4.43
CA ARG A 72 -28.90 -6.66 3.37
C ARG A 72 -28.24 -7.12 2.08
N ALA A 73 -27.22 -6.41 1.62
CA ALA A 73 -26.48 -6.73 0.40
C ALA A 73 -25.73 -8.08 0.51
N ALA A 74 -25.02 -8.29 1.62
CA ALA A 74 -24.23 -9.50 1.83
C ALA A 74 -25.08 -10.79 1.84
N PHE A 75 -26.26 -10.75 2.44
CA PHE A 75 -27.10 -11.95 2.59
C PHE A 75 -28.22 -12.04 1.56
N GLY A 76 -28.72 -10.93 1.03
CA GLY A 76 -29.78 -10.91 0.00
C GLY A 76 -29.26 -11.04 -1.44
N SER A 77 -27.95 -11.03 -1.68
CA SER A 77 -27.37 -11.10 -3.03
C SER A 77 -27.34 -12.52 -3.60
N ILE A 78 -28.45 -13.22 -3.55
CA ILE A 78 -28.58 -14.58 -4.08
C ILE A 78 -29.16 -14.52 -5.49
N ASP A 79 -28.45 -15.09 -6.45
CA ASP A 79 -28.99 -15.28 -7.79
C ASP A 79 -30.07 -16.36 -7.75
N PRO A 80 -31.33 -16.02 -8.10
CA PRO A 80 -32.47 -16.96 -7.98
C PRO A 80 -32.33 -18.18 -8.89
N ASN A 81 -31.59 -18.09 -9.99
CA ASN A 81 -31.43 -19.18 -10.95
C ASN A 81 -30.37 -20.19 -10.54
N SER A 82 -29.23 -19.71 -10.01
CA SER A 82 -28.09 -20.56 -9.66
C SER A 82 -27.96 -20.82 -8.15
N GLY A 83 -28.67 -20.09 -7.30
CA GLY A 83 -28.48 -20.09 -5.84
C GLY A 83 -27.13 -19.55 -5.39
N ARG A 84 -26.37 -18.96 -6.31
CA ARG A 84 -25.04 -18.42 -6.06
C ARG A 84 -25.11 -17.04 -5.40
N ARG A 85 -24.25 -16.80 -4.43
CA ARG A 85 -24.06 -15.47 -3.86
C ARG A 85 -23.31 -14.58 -4.84
N MET A 86 -23.86 -13.43 -5.18
CA MET A 86 -23.28 -12.49 -6.13
C MET A 86 -22.31 -11.51 -5.46
N VAL A 87 -22.64 -11.00 -4.27
CA VAL A 87 -21.68 -10.30 -3.39
C VAL A 87 -20.82 -11.37 -2.72
N GLY A 88 -19.74 -11.76 -3.36
CA GLY A 88 -18.79 -12.73 -2.80
C GLY A 88 -17.82 -12.12 -1.83
N GLU A 89 -17.60 -10.80 -1.93
CA GLU A 89 -16.72 -10.04 -1.05
C GLU A 89 -17.34 -8.70 -0.69
N VAL A 90 -17.12 -8.23 0.54
CA VAL A 90 -17.40 -6.87 0.99
C VAL A 90 -16.09 -6.26 1.47
N PHE A 91 -15.73 -5.11 0.93
CA PHE A 91 -14.61 -4.30 1.44
C PHE A 91 -15.17 -3.04 2.08
N CYS A 92 -15.12 -2.99 3.42
CA CYS A 92 -15.65 -1.90 4.22
C CYS A 92 -14.52 -1.08 4.85
N LEU A 93 -14.29 0.14 4.35
CA LEU A 93 -13.40 1.13 4.94
C LEU A 93 -14.22 2.11 5.77
N VAL A 94 -14.05 2.10 7.08
CA VAL A 94 -14.77 2.99 7.99
C VAL A 94 -13.87 3.42 9.15
N PRO A 95 -13.91 4.68 9.61
CA PRO A 95 -13.03 5.19 10.67
C PRO A 95 -13.18 4.45 11.99
N LYS A 96 -12.21 4.62 12.89
CA LYS A 96 -12.29 4.09 14.27
C LYS A 96 -13.54 4.58 15.00
N LYS A 97 -13.97 3.82 16.00
CA LYS A 97 -15.14 4.10 16.86
C LYS A 97 -16.51 4.01 16.16
N ASN A 98 -16.58 3.46 14.94
CA ASN A 98 -17.83 3.15 14.25
C ASN A 98 -18.31 1.70 14.51
N SER A 99 -18.00 1.10 15.66
CA SER A 99 -18.43 -0.25 16.12
C SER A 99 -18.06 -1.39 15.16
N LYS A 100 -16.90 -1.32 14.50
CA LYS A 100 -16.44 -2.33 13.52
C LYS A 100 -16.41 -3.75 14.09
N THR A 101 -15.67 -3.95 15.18
CA THR A 101 -15.47 -5.29 15.79
C THR A 101 -16.77 -5.86 16.33
N THR A 102 -17.61 -5.03 16.96
CA THR A 102 -18.96 -5.42 17.41
C THR A 102 -19.84 -5.83 16.21
N GLY A 103 -19.79 -5.03 15.12
CA GLY A 103 -20.49 -5.34 13.88
C GLY A 103 -19.99 -6.62 13.20
N ALA A 104 -18.66 -6.86 13.20
CA ALA A 104 -18.07 -8.09 12.69
C ALA A 104 -18.54 -9.33 13.48
N ALA A 105 -18.61 -9.23 14.81
CA ALA A 105 -19.14 -10.29 15.66
C ALA A 105 -20.62 -10.56 15.36
N ALA A 106 -21.44 -9.51 15.24
CA ALA A 106 -22.85 -9.62 14.89
C ALA A 106 -23.07 -10.21 13.48
N LEU A 107 -22.23 -9.84 12.50
CA LEU A 107 -22.24 -10.46 11.16
C LEU A 107 -21.91 -11.95 11.23
N GLY A 108 -20.90 -12.32 12.02
CA GLY A 108 -20.54 -13.73 12.23
C GLY A 108 -21.69 -14.55 12.81
N LEU A 109 -22.39 -14.06 13.82
CA LEU A 109 -23.58 -14.71 14.39
C LEU A 109 -24.75 -14.71 13.41
N THR A 110 -24.97 -13.63 12.65
CA THR A 110 -25.98 -13.59 11.60
C THR A 110 -25.70 -14.64 10.53
N ALA A 111 -24.44 -14.77 10.10
CA ALA A 111 -24.02 -15.82 9.17
C ALA A 111 -24.29 -17.22 9.71
N MET A 112 -24.01 -17.46 11.00
CA MET A 112 -24.33 -18.73 11.68
C MET A 112 -25.83 -19.04 11.66
N LEU A 113 -26.68 -18.03 11.93
CA LEU A 113 -28.15 -18.18 11.98
C LEU A 113 -28.76 -18.32 10.58
N MET A 114 -28.16 -17.71 9.56
CA MET A 114 -28.56 -17.84 8.15
C MET A 114 -28.06 -19.14 7.51
N ASN A 115 -27.07 -19.79 8.11
CA ASN A 115 -26.40 -20.96 7.54
C ASN A 115 -27.32 -22.17 7.44
N ARG A 116 -27.34 -22.79 6.26
CA ARG A 116 -28.07 -24.04 5.98
C ARG A 116 -27.15 -25.25 5.81
N ARG A 117 -25.84 -25.03 5.66
CA ARG A 117 -24.84 -26.09 5.44
C ARG A 117 -24.50 -26.80 6.76
N PRO A 118 -24.62 -28.13 6.84
CA PRO A 118 -24.18 -28.89 8.01
C PRO A 118 -22.66 -28.73 8.20
N ARG A 119 -22.23 -28.62 9.44
CA ARG A 119 -20.79 -28.54 9.84
C ARG A 119 -19.99 -27.43 9.14
N ALA A 120 -20.67 -26.39 8.67
CA ALA A 120 -19.99 -25.25 8.04
C ALA A 120 -18.95 -24.64 9.00
N GLU A 121 -17.83 -24.20 8.44
CA GLU A 121 -16.82 -23.44 9.17
C GLU A 121 -16.88 -21.97 8.77
N MET A 122 -16.86 -21.10 9.78
CA MET A 122 -16.83 -19.66 9.62
C MET A 122 -15.68 -19.11 10.44
N LEU A 123 -15.01 -18.10 9.93
CA LEU A 123 -13.82 -17.51 10.54
C LEU A 123 -14.02 -16.03 10.80
N VAL A 124 -13.58 -15.55 11.96
CA VAL A 124 -13.32 -14.15 12.24
C VAL A 124 -11.83 -14.02 12.54
N LEU A 125 -11.15 -13.18 11.79
CA LEU A 125 -9.69 -13.03 11.82
C LEU A 125 -9.33 -11.62 12.26
N GLY A 126 -8.56 -11.52 13.35
CA GLY A 126 -7.98 -10.27 13.83
C GLY A 126 -6.46 -10.26 13.70
N PRO A 127 -5.80 -9.09 13.64
CA PRO A 127 -4.35 -8.99 13.44
C PRO A 127 -3.53 -9.56 14.59
N THR A 128 -4.05 -9.50 15.81
CA THR A 128 -3.40 -10.04 17.01
C THR A 128 -4.35 -10.94 17.77
N GLN A 129 -3.78 -11.77 18.66
CA GLN A 129 -4.59 -12.62 19.54
C GLN A 129 -5.50 -11.78 20.46
N GLU A 130 -5.06 -10.60 20.88
CA GLU A 130 -5.84 -9.70 21.72
C GLU A 130 -7.07 -9.14 21.01
N ILE A 131 -6.90 -8.66 19.76
CA ILE A 131 -8.01 -8.16 18.95
C ILE A 131 -8.98 -9.31 18.61
N ALA A 132 -8.45 -10.50 18.29
CA ALA A 132 -9.27 -11.68 18.09
C ALA A 132 -10.06 -12.05 19.37
N ASN A 133 -9.44 -11.96 20.55
CA ASN A 133 -10.12 -12.16 21.84
C ASN A 133 -11.27 -11.18 22.05
N THR A 134 -11.07 -9.91 21.71
CA THR A 134 -12.12 -8.89 21.79
C THR A 134 -13.30 -9.24 20.88
N GLY A 135 -13.03 -9.64 19.63
CA GLY A 135 -14.07 -10.10 18.68
C GLY A 135 -14.84 -11.32 19.21
N PHE A 136 -14.14 -12.29 19.80
CA PHE A 136 -14.78 -13.45 20.41
C PHE A 136 -15.65 -13.05 21.62
N SER A 137 -15.16 -12.20 22.51
CA SER A 137 -15.91 -11.72 23.68
C SER A 137 -17.19 -10.98 23.26
N GLN A 138 -17.13 -10.18 22.19
CA GLN A 138 -18.33 -9.55 21.62
C GLN A 138 -19.34 -10.61 21.12
N ALA A 139 -18.90 -11.61 20.35
CA ALA A 139 -19.80 -12.65 19.83
C ALA A 139 -20.39 -13.53 20.95
N MET A 140 -19.58 -13.92 21.94
CA MET A 140 -20.02 -14.71 23.09
C MET A 140 -21.00 -13.89 23.94
N GLY A 141 -20.66 -12.66 24.25
CA GLY A 141 -21.54 -11.77 25.01
C GLY A 141 -22.87 -11.49 24.34
N MET A 142 -22.91 -11.43 22.99
CA MET A 142 -24.18 -11.36 22.25
C MET A 142 -25.04 -12.62 22.42
N VAL A 143 -24.40 -13.79 22.51
CA VAL A 143 -25.14 -15.04 22.81
C VAL A 143 -25.70 -15.01 24.23
N GLU A 144 -24.92 -14.52 25.20
CA GLU A 144 -25.31 -14.43 26.60
C GLU A 144 -26.38 -13.36 26.85
N ALA A 145 -26.34 -12.27 26.09
CA ALA A 145 -27.28 -11.14 26.22
C ALA A 145 -28.65 -11.37 25.58
N ASP A 146 -28.90 -12.56 25.00
CA ASP A 146 -30.22 -12.87 24.42
C ASP A 146 -31.26 -13.04 25.53
N PRO A 147 -32.26 -12.15 25.63
CA PRO A 147 -33.22 -12.16 26.73
C PRO A 147 -34.19 -13.36 26.68
N GLU A 148 -34.36 -13.97 25.51
CA GLU A 148 -35.26 -15.13 25.33
C GLU A 148 -34.55 -16.46 25.58
N GLY A 149 -33.23 -16.44 25.76
CA GLY A 149 -32.40 -17.62 25.95
C GLY A 149 -32.33 -18.56 24.73
N PHE A 150 -32.76 -18.10 23.55
CA PHE A 150 -32.74 -18.89 22.32
C PHE A 150 -31.31 -19.16 21.88
N LEU A 151 -30.45 -18.14 21.89
CA LEU A 151 -29.04 -18.24 21.46
C LEU A 151 -28.25 -19.15 22.41
N GLN A 152 -28.45 -19.03 23.72
CA GLN A 152 -27.79 -19.88 24.74
C GLN A 152 -28.17 -21.36 24.58
N ARG A 153 -29.42 -21.65 24.26
CA ARG A 153 -29.86 -23.04 23.99
C ARG A 153 -29.30 -23.58 22.70
N ARG A 154 -29.13 -22.73 21.69
CA ARG A 154 -28.70 -23.14 20.35
C ARG A 154 -27.19 -23.26 20.25
N TYR A 155 -26.45 -22.36 20.86
CA TYR A 155 -25.00 -22.29 20.73
C TYR A 155 -24.27 -22.80 21.97
N HIS A 156 -23.08 -23.35 21.72
CA HIS A 156 -22.11 -23.72 22.74
C HIS A 156 -20.84 -22.91 22.50
N CYS A 157 -20.51 -22.03 23.44
CA CYS A 157 -19.32 -21.21 23.42
C CYS A 157 -18.18 -21.90 24.17
N THR A 158 -17.00 -21.94 23.57
CA THR A 158 -15.80 -22.54 24.16
C THR A 158 -14.67 -21.50 24.16
N GLU A 159 -14.41 -20.92 25.31
CA GLU A 159 -13.49 -19.78 25.45
C GLU A 159 -12.04 -20.11 25.08
N HIS A 160 -11.51 -21.25 25.55
CA HIS A 160 -10.10 -21.62 25.31
C HIS A 160 -9.78 -21.87 23.82
N THR A 161 -10.79 -22.28 23.00
CA THR A 161 -10.63 -22.45 21.55
C THR A 161 -11.21 -21.29 20.75
N LYS A 162 -11.79 -20.27 21.41
CA LYS A 162 -12.47 -19.14 20.77
C LYS A 162 -13.48 -19.60 19.71
N THR A 163 -14.31 -20.59 20.07
CA THR A 163 -15.22 -21.26 19.14
C THR A 163 -16.66 -21.20 19.65
N ILE A 164 -17.58 -20.79 18.78
CA ILE A 164 -19.03 -20.89 18.98
C ILE A 164 -19.55 -21.98 18.06
N ARG A 165 -20.19 -23.00 18.61
CA ARG A 165 -20.73 -24.15 17.87
C ARG A 165 -22.24 -24.15 17.91
N ASP A 166 -22.86 -24.25 16.73
CA ASP A 166 -24.30 -24.49 16.59
C ASP A 166 -24.61 -25.96 16.90
N ARG A 167 -25.42 -26.21 17.95
CA ARG A 167 -25.81 -27.56 18.39
C ARG A 167 -26.71 -28.25 17.36
N LYS A 168 -27.46 -27.47 16.53
CA LYS A 168 -28.40 -28.00 15.53
C LYS A 168 -27.71 -28.45 14.26
N THR A 169 -26.83 -27.60 13.71
CA THR A 169 -26.17 -27.85 12.40
C THR A 169 -24.77 -28.40 12.53
N GLY A 170 -24.16 -28.28 13.71
CA GLY A 170 -22.75 -28.58 13.94
C GLY A 170 -21.79 -27.54 13.33
N ALA A 171 -22.31 -26.45 12.77
CA ALA A 171 -21.52 -25.36 12.24
C ALA A 171 -20.69 -24.69 13.35
N LYS A 172 -19.55 -24.11 13.00
CA LYS A 172 -18.62 -23.49 13.95
C LYS A 172 -18.22 -22.10 13.45
N LEU A 173 -18.30 -21.12 14.34
CA LEU A 173 -17.64 -19.83 14.20
C LEU A 173 -16.37 -19.86 15.04
N LYS A 174 -15.21 -19.73 14.41
CA LYS A 174 -13.91 -19.68 15.08
C LYS A 174 -13.33 -18.27 14.98
N VAL A 175 -12.89 -17.74 16.09
CA VAL A 175 -12.18 -16.45 16.13
C VAL A 175 -10.70 -16.74 16.34
N LYS A 176 -9.84 -16.24 15.44
CA LYS A 176 -8.41 -16.55 15.41
C LYS A 176 -7.59 -15.31 15.06
N SER A 177 -6.33 -15.33 15.49
CA SER A 177 -5.33 -14.43 14.92
C SER A 177 -5.01 -14.83 13.48
N PHE A 178 -4.61 -13.85 12.71
CA PHE A 178 -4.24 -14.01 11.32
C PHE A 178 -2.86 -14.66 11.22
N ASP A 179 -2.82 -15.94 10.91
CA ASP A 179 -1.59 -16.72 10.76
C ASP A 179 -1.76 -17.70 9.59
N ALA A 180 -0.80 -17.66 8.65
CA ALA A 180 -0.80 -18.53 7.47
C ALA A 180 -0.83 -20.01 7.85
N LYS A 181 -0.12 -20.42 8.90
CA LYS A 181 -0.07 -21.81 9.38
C LYS A 181 -1.43 -22.29 9.90
N VAL A 182 -2.24 -21.38 10.44
CA VAL A 182 -3.54 -21.66 11.05
C VAL A 182 -4.63 -21.82 10.00
N LEU A 183 -4.47 -21.25 8.82
CA LEU A 183 -5.47 -21.21 7.75
C LEU A 183 -5.22 -22.26 6.65
N THR A 184 -4.06 -22.91 6.65
CA THR A 184 -3.73 -23.96 5.69
C THR A 184 -4.75 -25.10 5.82
N GLY A 185 -5.44 -25.42 4.71
CA GLY A 185 -6.47 -26.47 4.66
C GLY A 185 -7.86 -26.07 5.16
N ALA A 186 -8.05 -24.84 5.69
CA ALA A 186 -9.38 -24.35 6.04
C ALA A 186 -10.23 -24.12 4.78
N LYS A 187 -11.51 -24.53 4.84
CA LYS A 187 -12.49 -24.30 3.77
C LYS A 187 -13.69 -23.55 4.33
N PRO A 188 -13.51 -22.30 4.75
CA PRO A 188 -14.60 -21.55 5.36
C PRO A 188 -15.71 -21.26 4.34
N VAL A 189 -16.93 -21.12 4.83
CA VAL A 189 -18.07 -20.61 4.05
C VAL A 189 -18.16 -19.10 4.20
N VAL A 190 -17.82 -18.57 5.38
CA VAL A 190 -17.72 -17.14 5.66
C VAL A 190 -16.39 -16.85 6.34
N ALA A 191 -15.70 -15.84 5.88
CA ALA A 191 -14.54 -15.29 6.55
C ALA A 191 -14.73 -13.78 6.75
N ILE A 192 -14.45 -13.31 7.95
CA ILE A 192 -14.46 -11.88 8.31
C ILE A 192 -13.05 -11.51 8.73
N VAL A 193 -12.45 -10.55 8.05
CA VAL A 193 -11.11 -10.01 8.34
C VAL A 193 -11.29 -8.63 8.94
N ASP A 194 -10.93 -8.47 10.20
CA ASP A 194 -10.97 -7.19 10.90
C ASP A 194 -9.58 -6.55 10.91
N GLU A 195 -9.53 -5.23 10.68
CA GLU A 195 -8.33 -4.38 10.68
C GLU A 195 -7.25 -4.82 9.65
N LEU A 196 -7.64 -4.97 8.37
CA LEU A 196 -6.74 -5.37 7.29
C LEU A 196 -5.50 -4.45 7.18
N HIS A 197 -5.63 -3.14 7.46
CA HIS A 197 -4.49 -2.21 7.40
C HIS A 197 -3.36 -2.58 8.37
N VAL A 198 -3.67 -3.23 9.49
CA VAL A 198 -2.66 -3.74 10.43
C VAL A 198 -2.06 -5.05 9.91
N LEU A 199 -2.90 -5.92 9.31
CA LEU A 199 -2.46 -7.19 8.74
C LEU A 199 -1.51 -7.01 7.55
N ALA A 200 -1.67 -5.94 6.78
CA ALA A 200 -0.80 -5.64 5.64
C ALA A 200 0.68 -5.43 6.02
N LEU A 201 0.96 -5.24 7.30
CA LEU A 201 2.33 -5.14 7.83
C LEU A 201 2.95 -6.51 8.15
N ILE A 202 2.17 -7.59 8.03
CA ILE A 202 2.60 -8.96 8.32
C ILE A 202 3.04 -9.62 7.01
N SER A 203 4.27 -10.14 6.98
CA SER A 203 4.78 -10.88 5.82
C SER A 203 3.85 -12.06 5.47
N GLY A 204 3.55 -12.22 4.18
CA GLY A 204 2.68 -13.29 3.69
C GLY A 204 1.18 -13.02 3.80
N ALA A 205 0.74 -11.84 4.21
CA ALA A 205 -0.68 -11.50 4.36
C ALA A 205 -1.48 -11.66 3.04
N ALA A 206 -0.90 -11.30 1.89
CA ALA A 206 -1.49 -11.51 0.57
C ALA A 206 -1.75 -13.00 0.28
N GLY A 207 -0.79 -13.87 0.63
CA GLY A 207 -0.91 -15.32 0.51
C GLY A 207 -2.06 -15.88 1.33
N VAL A 208 -2.25 -15.36 2.54
CA VAL A 208 -3.36 -15.77 3.43
C VAL A 208 -4.72 -15.40 2.85
N LEU A 209 -4.90 -14.17 2.33
CA LEU A 209 -6.14 -13.80 1.63
C LEU A 209 -6.36 -14.67 0.39
N GLY A 210 -5.30 -14.99 -0.36
CA GLY A 210 -5.33 -15.90 -1.49
C GLY A 210 -5.81 -17.30 -1.09
N GLN A 211 -5.35 -17.84 0.05
CA GLN A 211 -5.79 -19.14 0.58
C GLN A 211 -7.28 -19.12 0.96
N ILE A 212 -7.76 -18.06 1.62
CA ILE A 212 -9.17 -17.89 1.95
C ILE A 212 -10.02 -17.90 0.67
N ARG A 213 -9.64 -17.09 -0.33
CA ARG A 213 -10.33 -17.03 -1.63
C ARG A 213 -10.29 -18.35 -2.37
N GLY A 214 -9.16 -19.06 -2.33
CA GLY A 214 -9.03 -20.43 -2.87
C GLY A 214 -9.97 -21.43 -2.20
N GLY A 215 -10.12 -21.36 -0.87
CA GLY A 215 -11.06 -22.17 -0.10
C GLY A 215 -12.52 -21.95 -0.47
N PHE A 216 -12.87 -20.79 -1.02
CA PHE A 216 -14.22 -20.42 -1.43
C PHE A 216 -14.66 -21.01 -2.78
N LEU A 217 -13.73 -21.46 -3.61
CA LEU A 217 -14.04 -21.94 -4.97
C LEU A 217 -15.03 -23.11 -4.98
N ALA A 218 -15.01 -23.93 -3.94
CA ALA A 218 -15.92 -25.07 -3.80
C ALA A 218 -17.32 -24.72 -3.25
N ASN A 219 -17.52 -23.49 -2.78
CA ASN A 219 -18.73 -23.10 -2.06
C ASN A 219 -19.40 -21.89 -2.73
N PRO A 220 -20.50 -22.06 -3.48
CA PRO A 220 -21.16 -20.96 -4.20
C PRO A 220 -21.72 -19.86 -3.28
N GLU A 221 -22.01 -20.20 -2.02
CA GLU A 221 -22.52 -19.29 -0.99
C GLU A 221 -21.43 -18.56 -0.19
N SER A 222 -20.17 -18.74 -0.53
CA SER A 222 -19.04 -18.15 0.21
C SER A 222 -19.06 -16.63 0.23
N LEU A 223 -18.62 -16.07 1.35
CA LEU A 223 -18.59 -14.63 1.61
C LEU A 223 -17.30 -14.25 2.37
N LEU A 224 -16.52 -13.35 1.79
CA LEU A 224 -15.43 -12.64 2.47
C LEU A 224 -15.91 -11.24 2.88
N ILE A 225 -15.72 -10.88 4.13
CA ILE A 225 -16.00 -9.53 4.62
C ILE A 225 -14.70 -8.97 5.19
N ILE A 226 -14.21 -7.90 4.61
CA ILE A 226 -13.06 -7.14 5.09
C ILE A 226 -13.58 -5.84 5.70
N ILE A 227 -13.31 -5.63 6.98
CA ILE A 227 -13.66 -4.40 7.70
C ILE A 227 -12.36 -3.77 8.20
N THR A 228 -12.08 -2.54 7.80
CA THR A 228 -10.81 -1.90 8.11
C THR A 228 -10.96 -0.39 8.28
N THR A 229 -9.90 0.24 8.76
CA THR A 229 -9.72 1.70 8.86
C THR A 229 -8.56 2.08 7.94
N GLN A 230 -8.37 3.37 7.68
CA GLN A 230 -7.19 3.85 6.98
C GLN A 230 -5.92 3.61 7.83
N SER A 231 -4.82 3.34 7.16
CA SER A 231 -3.52 3.18 7.81
C SER A 231 -3.02 4.50 8.40
N ASP A 232 -2.37 4.44 9.55
CA ASP A 232 -1.63 5.57 10.15
C ASP A 232 -0.27 5.85 9.47
N LYS A 233 0.01 5.11 8.40
CA LYS A 233 1.15 5.25 7.48
C LYS A 233 0.64 5.21 6.04
N PRO A 234 1.45 5.57 5.04
CA PRO A 234 1.08 5.36 3.64
C PRO A 234 0.62 3.93 3.41
N PRO A 235 -0.52 3.72 2.70
CA PRO A 235 -0.99 2.38 2.41
C PRO A 235 0.07 1.53 1.69
N ALA A 236 0.32 0.32 2.19
CA ALA A 236 1.32 -0.60 1.66
C ALA A 236 0.78 -2.03 1.57
N GLY A 237 1.50 -2.91 0.87
CA GLY A 237 1.23 -4.33 0.78
C GLY A 237 -0.21 -4.64 0.36
N VAL A 238 -0.76 -5.70 0.92
CA VAL A 238 -2.11 -6.17 0.58
C VAL A 238 -3.22 -5.14 0.86
N PHE A 239 -3.07 -4.31 1.89
CA PHE A 239 -4.05 -3.25 2.16
C PHE A 239 -4.13 -2.24 1.01
N LYS A 240 -2.98 -1.80 0.47
CA LYS A 240 -2.91 -0.89 -0.68
C LYS A 240 -3.59 -1.48 -1.91
N SER A 241 -3.26 -2.72 -2.26
CA SER A 241 -3.82 -3.39 -3.44
C SER A 241 -5.32 -3.59 -3.33
N GLU A 242 -5.82 -4.05 -2.18
CA GLU A 242 -7.25 -4.24 -1.94
C GLU A 242 -8.03 -2.91 -1.94
N LEU A 243 -7.47 -1.86 -1.33
CA LEU A 243 -8.09 -0.53 -1.32
C LEU A 243 -8.15 0.08 -2.73
N GLN A 244 -7.08 -0.05 -3.52
CA GLN A 244 -7.05 0.41 -4.91
C GLN A 244 -8.06 -0.36 -5.78
N TYR A 245 -8.17 -1.67 -5.59
CA TYR A 245 -9.16 -2.50 -6.28
C TYR A 245 -10.58 -2.07 -5.89
N ALA A 246 -10.86 -1.90 -4.60
CA ALA A 246 -12.17 -1.45 -4.10
C ALA A 246 -12.56 -0.07 -4.65
N ARG A 247 -11.64 0.89 -4.67
CA ARG A 247 -11.84 2.20 -5.31
C ARG A 247 -12.10 2.07 -6.81
N GLY A 248 -11.37 1.20 -7.50
CA GLY A 248 -11.57 0.93 -8.92
C GLY A 248 -12.95 0.37 -9.25
N VAL A 249 -13.49 -0.51 -8.40
CA VAL A 249 -14.86 -1.04 -8.50
C VAL A 249 -15.89 0.05 -8.18
N ARG A 250 -15.73 0.77 -7.07
CA ARG A 250 -16.62 1.87 -6.67
C ARG A 250 -16.79 2.91 -7.79
N ASP A 251 -15.69 3.31 -8.40
CA ASP A 251 -15.66 4.34 -9.43
C ASP A 251 -16.08 3.82 -10.82
N GLY A 252 -16.38 2.53 -10.95
CA GLY A 252 -16.77 1.88 -12.22
C GLY A 252 -15.63 1.68 -13.21
N ARG A 253 -14.37 1.84 -12.79
CA ARG A 253 -13.19 1.56 -13.61
C ARG A 253 -12.93 0.06 -13.78
N ILE A 254 -13.34 -0.73 -12.80
CA ILE A 254 -13.25 -2.19 -12.80
C ILE A 254 -14.67 -2.75 -12.76
N THR A 255 -15.09 -3.39 -13.88
CA THR A 255 -16.47 -3.87 -14.04
C THR A 255 -16.56 -5.34 -14.45
N LYS A 256 -15.45 -5.95 -14.91
CA LYS A 256 -15.46 -7.32 -15.45
C LYS A 256 -15.31 -8.35 -14.33
N ASN A 257 -16.27 -9.26 -14.22
CA ASN A 257 -16.27 -10.38 -13.26
C ASN A 257 -16.09 -9.95 -11.78
N VAL A 258 -16.56 -8.77 -11.44
CA VAL A 258 -16.47 -8.24 -10.07
C VAL A 258 -17.42 -9.00 -9.15
N ARG A 259 -16.95 -9.35 -7.96
CA ARG A 259 -17.72 -9.93 -6.86
C ARG A 259 -17.57 -9.15 -5.55
N MET A 260 -16.78 -8.09 -5.55
CA MET A 260 -16.53 -7.23 -4.39
C MET A 260 -17.52 -6.06 -4.37
N LEU A 261 -18.19 -5.89 -3.24
CA LEU A 261 -18.98 -4.72 -2.90
C LEU A 261 -18.09 -3.76 -2.08
N PRO A 262 -17.66 -2.62 -2.64
CA PRO A 262 -16.90 -1.61 -1.91
C PRO A 262 -17.85 -0.69 -1.12
N VAL A 263 -17.57 -0.49 0.17
CA VAL A 263 -18.26 0.48 1.04
C VAL A 263 -17.20 1.33 1.72
N LEU A 264 -16.88 2.49 1.12
CA LEU A 264 -15.70 3.28 1.50
C LEU A 264 -16.13 4.63 2.08
N TYR A 265 -16.09 4.75 3.41
CA TYR A 265 -16.31 6.01 4.12
C TYR A 265 -15.01 6.80 4.20
N GLU A 266 -14.66 7.46 3.10
CA GLU A 266 -13.48 8.32 2.95
C GLU A 266 -13.85 9.64 2.28
N PHE A 267 -13.16 10.72 2.61
CA PHE A 267 -13.37 12.00 1.92
C PHE A 267 -12.92 11.93 0.45
N PRO A 268 -13.57 12.70 -0.44
CA PRO A 268 -13.08 12.90 -1.80
C PRO A 268 -11.62 13.36 -1.80
N GLU A 269 -10.83 12.87 -2.77
CA GLU A 269 -9.41 13.18 -2.88
C GLU A 269 -9.15 14.70 -2.84
N LYS A 270 -9.96 15.49 -3.53
CA LYS A 270 -9.87 16.96 -3.51
C LYS A 270 -9.98 17.55 -2.11
N MET A 271 -10.84 16.99 -1.25
CA MET A 271 -10.97 17.44 0.14
C MET A 271 -9.79 16.99 1.00
N GLN A 272 -9.21 15.83 0.72
CA GLN A 272 -8.04 15.32 1.44
C GLN A 272 -6.76 16.08 1.09
N THR A 273 -6.62 16.52 -0.17
CA THR A 273 -5.41 17.17 -0.70
C THR A 273 -5.45 18.70 -0.65
N ASP A 274 -6.59 19.30 -0.34
CA ASP A 274 -6.76 20.76 -0.26
C ASP A 274 -5.94 21.34 0.91
N LYS A 275 -5.13 22.35 0.61
CA LYS A 275 -4.30 23.06 1.61
C LYS A 275 -5.13 23.73 2.71
N ALA A 276 -6.37 24.11 2.43
CA ALA A 276 -7.30 24.64 3.42
C ALA A 276 -7.81 23.59 4.41
N LYS A 277 -7.47 22.30 4.20
CA LYS A 277 -7.86 21.16 5.04
C LYS A 277 -9.37 21.18 5.38
N PRO A 278 -10.29 21.19 4.40
CA PRO A 278 -11.73 21.25 4.68
C PRO A 278 -12.20 20.07 5.54
N TRP A 279 -11.50 18.93 5.50
CA TRP A 279 -11.73 17.77 6.35
C TRP A 279 -11.52 18.07 7.86
N ALA A 280 -10.77 19.11 8.23
CA ALA A 280 -10.59 19.52 9.62
C ALA A 280 -11.81 20.22 10.21
N ASN A 281 -12.77 20.64 9.37
CA ASN A 281 -14.01 21.26 9.84
C ASN A 281 -15.00 20.18 10.31
N PRO A 282 -15.43 20.19 11.59
CA PRO A 282 -16.36 19.22 12.16
C PRO A 282 -17.70 19.10 11.41
N ALA A 283 -18.11 20.14 10.69
CA ALA A 283 -19.33 20.10 9.89
C ALA A 283 -19.31 19.02 8.78
N PHE A 284 -18.13 18.62 8.32
CA PHE A 284 -17.97 17.58 7.30
C PHE A 284 -17.74 16.16 7.88
N TRP A 285 -17.41 16.00 9.16
CA TRP A 285 -17.14 14.70 9.75
C TRP A 285 -18.28 13.69 9.63
N PRO A 286 -19.57 14.11 9.72
CA PRO A 286 -20.69 13.19 9.51
C PRO A 286 -20.72 12.51 8.13
N MET A 287 -19.96 13.02 7.13
CA MET A 287 -19.84 12.36 5.83
C MET A 287 -19.16 10.99 5.93
N VAL A 288 -18.15 10.87 6.79
CA VAL A 288 -17.31 9.67 6.88
C VAL A 288 -17.46 8.89 8.19
N THR A 289 -18.20 9.43 9.16
CA THR A 289 -18.48 8.77 10.45
C THR A 289 -19.94 8.29 10.52
N PRO A 290 -20.27 7.17 9.88
CA PRO A 290 -21.68 6.77 9.68
C PRO A 290 -22.39 6.33 10.96
N ASN A 291 -21.65 6.04 12.04
CA ASN A 291 -22.24 5.67 13.35
C ASN A 291 -22.25 6.84 14.36
N LEU A 292 -22.10 8.07 13.87
CA LEU A 292 -22.16 9.28 14.68
C LEU A 292 -23.51 9.38 15.40
N GLY A 293 -23.50 9.75 16.67
CA GLY A 293 -24.68 9.81 17.53
C GLY A 293 -25.07 8.46 18.16
N ARG A 294 -24.34 7.37 17.85
CA ARG A 294 -24.51 6.03 18.44
C ARG A 294 -23.26 5.60 19.23
N SER A 295 -22.23 5.17 18.55
CA SER A 295 -20.96 4.74 19.20
C SER A 295 -19.94 5.87 19.37
N ILE A 296 -20.15 7.01 18.74
CA ILE A 296 -19.29 8.19 18.83
C ILE A 296 -20.12 9.46 18.81
N SER A 297 -19.75 10.48 19.62
CA SER A 297 -20.34 11.81 19.60
C SER A 297 -19.41 12.82 18.92
N ILE A 298 -20.00 13.86 18.35
CA ILE A 298 -19.24 14.92 17.69
C ILE A 298 -18.38 15.69 18.70
N ASP A 299 -18.89 15.93 19.90
CA ASP A 299 -18.18 16.69 20.94
C ASP A 299 -16.89 15.97 21.37
N ARG A 300 -16.99 14.66 21.63
CA ARG A 300 -15.81 13.85 21.96
C ARG A 300 -14.81 13.76 20.83
N LEU A 301 -15.30 13.69 19.59
CA LEU A 301 -14.42 13.66 18.42
C LEU A 301 -13.70 15.01 18.27
N GLN A 302 -14.37 16.12 18.60
CA GLN A 302 -13.77 17.45 18.61
C GLN A 302 -12.72 17.61 19.72
N GLU A 303 -13.02 17.16 20.94
CA GLU A 303 -12.04 17.17 22.04
C GLU A 303 -10.76 16.43 21.68
N ASP A 304 -10.89 15.24 21.09
CA ASP A 304 -9.75 14.44 20.62
C ASP A 304 -8.98 15.14 19.48
N PHE A 305 -9.69 15.80 18.55
CA PHE A 305 -9.08 16.58 17.46
C PHE A 305 -8.27 17.76 18.00
N ASP A 306 -8.85 18.52 18.92
CA ASP A 306 -8.18 19.68 19.53
C ASP A 306 -6.92 19.22 20.27
N GLY A 307 -7.02 18.14 21.06
CA GLY A 307 -5.88 17.53 21.73
C GLY A 307 -4.78 17.03 20.79
N ALA A 308 -5.15 16.45 19.65
CA ALA A 308 -4.19 16.02 18.63
C ALA A 308 -3.53 17.23 17.92
N SER A 309 -4.31 18.30 17.69
CA SER A 309 -3.81 19.54 17.07
C SER A 309 -2.77 20.24 17.95
N GLU A 310 -2.99 20.28 19.25
CA GLU A 310 -2.05 20.88 20.23
C GLU A 310 -0.74 20.08 20.34
N LYS A 311 -0.78 18.76 20.11
CA LYS A 311 0.41 17.89 20.13
C LYS A 311 1.25 17.99 18.87
N GLY A 312 0.74 18.64 17.83
CA GLY A 312 1.45 18.91 16.59
C GLY A 312 0.97 18.09 15.39
N GLU A 313 1.56 18.41 14.24
CA GLU A 313 1.09 17.95 12.93
C GLU A 313 1.12 16.40 12.77
N GLU A 314 2.10 15.73 13.37
CA GLU A 314 2.21 14.26 13.28
C GLU A 314 1.04 13.58 14.01
N GLU A 315 0.71 14.05 15.21
CA GLU A 315 -0.39 13.49 15.98
C GLU A 315 -1.75 13.81 15.33
N LEU A 316 -1.90 15.04 14.83
CA LEU A 316 -3.08 15.44 14.05
C LEU A 316 -3.27 14.56 12.82
N ARG A 317 -2.20 14.26 12.10
CA ARG A 317 -2.22 13.39 10.93
C ARG A 317 -2.63 11.96 11.28
N ARG A 318 -2.06 11.39 12.35
CA ARG A 318 -2.44 10.08 12.86
C ARG A 318 -3.90 10.06 13.26
N TRP A 319 -4.35 11.06 13.97
CA TRP A 319 -5.74 11.22 14.34
C TRP A 319 -6.66 11.26 13.11
N ALA A 320 -6.35 12.10 12.12
CA ALA A 320 -7.15 12.25 10.91
C ALA A 320 -7.23 10.95 10.10
N SER A 321 -6.14 10.19 9.99
CA SER A 321 -6.16 8.90 9.30
C SER A 321 -7.08 7.89 10.00
N GLN A 322 -7.04 7.85 11.32
CA GLN A 322 -7.79 6.87 12.10
C GLN A 322 -9.26 7.22 12.30
N HIS A 323 -9.57 8.53 12.46
CA HIS A 323 -10.92 8.98 12.81
C HIS A 323 -11.70 9.57 11.62
N LEU A 324 -11.02 9.88 10.52
CA LEU A 324 -11.62 10.45 9.31
C LEU A 324 -11.23 9.72 8.02
N ASN A 325 -10.46 8.63 8.10
CA ASN A 325 -9.92 7.89 6.96
C ASN A 325 -9.13 8.77 5.97
N ILE A 326 -8.45 9.81 6.46
CA ILE A 326 -7.54 10.60 5.62
C ILE A 326 -6.31 9.76 5.29
N GLU A 327 -6.02 9.62 4.00
CA GLU A 327 -4.87 8.84 3.55
C GLU A 327 -3.56 9.59 3.79
N ILE A 328 -2.65 8.97 4.53
CA ILE A 328 -1.30 9.52 4.77
C ILE A 328 -0.43 9.26 3.54
N GLY A 329 0.28 10.29 3.09
CA GLY A 329 1.22 10.20 1.99
C GLY A 329 0.90 11.07 0.78
N LEU A 330 -0.35 11.56 0.63
CA LEU A 330 -0.70 12.43 -0.49
C LEU A 330 -0.82 13.92 -0.12
N ALA A 331 -1.20 14.27 1.11
CA ALA A 331 -1.56 15.67 1.42
C ALA A 331 -1.15 16.19 2.80
N LEU A 332 -0.70 15.35 3.73
CA LEU A 332 -0.55 15.74 5.13
C LEU A 332 0.90 16.05 5.56
N HIS A 333 1.84 16.21 4.63
CA HIS A 333 3.20 16.65 4.93
C HIS A 333 3.38 18.15 4.68
N THR A 334 3.40 18.97 5.73
CA THR A 334 3.79 20.38 5.65
C THR A 334 5.30 20.54 5.44
N ASP A 335 6.09 19.55 5.84
CA ASP A 335 7.54 19.45 5.73
C ASP A 335 8.00 18.59 4.53
N ARG A 336 7.07 18.09 3.72
CA ARG A 336 7.35 17.33 2.50
C ARG A 336 8.12 18.19 1.49
N TRP A 337 9.04 17.56 0.75
CA TRP A 337 9.66 18.22 -0.39
C TRP A 337 8.60 18.70 -1.40
N ARG A 338 8.59 20.00 -1.69
CA ARG A 338 7.55 20.60 -2.54
C ARG A 338 7.53 20.09 -3.98
N GLY A 339 8.64 19.50 -4.48
CA GLY A 339 8.66 18.81 -5.78
C GLY A 339 7.64 17.68 -5.88
N ALA A 340 7.29 17.06 -4.76
CA ALA A 340 6.24 16.03 -4.69
C ALA A 340 4.85 16.54 -5.13
N ASP A 341 4.56 17.85 -5.00
CA ASP A 341 3.29 18.45 -5.43
C ASP A 341 3.10 18.38 -6.95
N TYR A 342 4.19 18.32 -7.69
CA TYR A 342 4.22 18.33 -9.15
C TYR A 342 4.55 16.96 -9.74
N TRP A 343 5.09 16.03 -8.91
CA TRP A 343 5.69 14.77 -9.35
C TRP A 343 4.75 13.94 -10.22
N LEU A 344 3.58 13.59 -9.73
CA LEU A 344 2.64 12.70 -10.45
C LEU A 344 2.19 13.26 -11.81
N GLN A 345 2.13 14.61 -11.94
CA GLN A 345 1.73 15.26 -13.19
C GLN A 345 2.84 15.26 -14.25
N ARG A 346 4.07 14.95 -13.89
CA ARG A 346 5.26 14.95 -14.75
C ARG A 346 5.72 13.54 -15.12
N ALA A 347 4.93 12.53 -14.77
CA ALA A 347 5.21 11.15 -15.12
C ALA A 347 4.95 10.90 -16.61
N ASP A 348 5.96 10.38 -17.30
CA ASP A 348 5.91 9.84 -18.66
C ASP A 348 6.31 8.36 -18.58
N ARG A 349 5.33 7.47 -18.50
CA ARG A 349 5.56 6.03 -18.37
C ARG A 349 6.14 5.37 -19.61
N THR A 350 6.26 6.10 -20.72
CA THR A 350 6.92 5.63 -21.94
C THR A 350 8.41 5.92 -21.94
N LEU A 351 8.89 6.74 -20.99
CA LEU A 351 10.29 7.12 -20.85
C LEU A 351 11.12 5.97 -20.25
N THR A 352 11.59 5.08 -21.10
CA THR A 352 12.61 4.07 -20.77
C THR A 352 14.01 4.66 -20.86
N LEU A 353 15.02 3.93 -20.36
CA LEU A 353 16.43 4.32 -20.55
C LEU A 353 16.79 4.46 -22.05
N ASN A 354 16.29 3.56 -22.89
CA ASN A 354 16.51 3.63 -24.34
C ASN A 354 15.91 4.90 -24.97
N GLU A 355 14.69 5.25 -24.57
CA GLU A 355 14.06 6.50 -25.00
C GLU A 355 14.81 7.73 -24.51
N LEU A 356 15.29 7.73 -23.27
CA LEU A 356 16.13 8.82 -22.75
C LEU A 356 17.40 8.97 -23.58
N ILE A 357 18.11 7.87 -23.85
CA ILE A 357 19.34 7.87 -24.67
C ILE A 357 19.05 8.42 -26.08
N ALA A 358 17.99 7.94 -26.72
CA ALA A 358 17.62 8.35 -28.07
C ALA A 358 17.26 9.84 -28.18
N ARG A 359 16.61 10.40 -27.15
CA ARG A 359 16.09 11.78 -27.15
C ARG A 359 17.10 12.81 -26.62
N SER A 360 18.13 12.39 -25.89
CA SER A 360 19.03 13.32 -25.21
C SER A 360 20.19 13.78 -26.07
N GLU A 361 20.61 15.04 -25.92
CA GLU A 361 21.85 15.59 -26.48
C GLU A 361 23.04 15.45 -25.52
N VAL A 362 22.79 15.39 -24.22
CA VAL A 362 23.75 15.17 -23.16
C VAL A 362 23.03 14.47 -21.99
N ALA A 363 23.74 13.60 -21.27
CA ALA A 363 23.22 12.95 -20.08
C ALA A 363 24.28 12.96 -18.96
N VAL A 364 23.80 13.01 -17.72
CA VAL A 364 24.62 12.87 -16.51
C VAL A 364 23.99 11.82 -15.60
N VAL A 365 24.82 11.24 -14.75
CA VAL A 365 24.41 10.17 -13.84
C VAL A 365 24.60 10.63 -12.40
N GLY A 366 23.72 10.23 -11.50
CA GLY A 366 23.87 10.34 -10.06
C GLY A 366 23.73 8.96 -9.42
N ILE A 367 24.54 8.67 -8.41
CA ILE A 367 24.54 7.41 -7.69
C ILE A 367 24.58 7.71 -6.19
N ASP A 368 23.65 7.15 -5.43
CA ASP A 368 23.55 7.35 -3.98
C ASP A 368 23.16 6.03 -3.28
N GLY A 369 23.74 5.78 -2.09
CA GLY A 369 23.48 4.59 -1.30
C GLY A 369 24.44 3.43 -1.57
N GLY A 370 24.01 2.19 -1.29
CA GLY A 370 24.79 0.96 -1.54
C GLY A 370 25.24 0.21 -0.28
N GLY A 371 24.67 0.53 0.89
CA GLY A 371 24.88 -0.28 2.10
C GLY A 371 23.97 -1.48 2.20
N LEU A 372 24.36 -2.55 2.94
CA LEU A 372 23.56 -3.75 3.17
C LEU A 372 22.18 -3.52 3.83
N ASP A 373 21.94 -2.34 4.38
CA ASP A 373 20.67 -1.94 5.00
C ASP A 373 20.01 -0.78 4.26
N ASP A 374 20.48 -0.43 3.04
CA ASP A 374 19.97 0.69 2.27
C ASP A 374 19.74 0.31 0.80
N LEU A 375 19.17 1.19 0.00
CA LEU A 375 19.08 1.00 -1.44
C LEU A 375 20.31 1.61 -2.12
N LEU A 376 20.80 0.95 -3.18
CA LEU A 376 21.67 1.59 -4.14
C LEU A 376 20.78 2.24 -5.21
N GLY A 377 20.78 3.54 -5.31
CA GLY A 377 20.01 4.31 -6.28
C GLY A 377 20.89 4.82 -7.41
N LEU A 378 20.45 4.64 -8.66
CA LEU A 378 21.04 5.27 -9.83
C LEU A 378 19.99 6.12 -10.54
N ALA A 379 20.35 7.33 -10.92
CA ALA A 379 19.51 8.21 -11.72
C ALA A 379 20.28 8.73 -12.94
N VAL A 380 19.62 8.77 -14.09
CA VAL A 380 20.10 9.40 -15.33
C VAL A 380 19.23 10.60 -15.64
N ILE A 381 19.85 11.76 -15.83
CA ILE A 381 19.17 12.96 -16.32
C ILE A 381 19.72 13.29 -17.69
N GLY A 382 18.87 13.20 -18.71
CA GLY A 382 19.15 13.62 -20.07
C GLY A 382 18.55 14.99 -20.37
N ARG A 383 19.24 15.83 -21.17
CA ARG A 383 18.67 17.04 -21.76
C ARG A 383 18.16 16.74 -23.16
N GLU A 384 16.85 16.89 -23.35
CA GLU A 384 16.18 16.55 -24.60
C GLU A 384 16.57 17.51 -25.73
N ARG A 385 16.93 16.96 -26.89
CA ARG A 385 17.26 17.74 -28.10
C ARG A 385 16.11 18.64 -28.51
N GLY A 386 16.43 19.87 -28.89
CA GLY A 386 15.47 20.84 -29.41
C GLY A 386 14.53 21.47 -28.40
N THR A 387 14.14 20.78 -27.34
CA THR A 387 13.24 21.31 -26.30
C THR A 387 13.98 21.79 -25.05
N GLY A 388 15.16 21.23 -24.79
CA GLY A 388 15.92 21.48 -23.57
C GLY A 388 15.25 20.96 -22.29
N LYS A 389 14.18 20.16 -22.39
CA LYS A 389 13.55 19.53 -21.23
C LYS A 389 14.47 18.50 -20.60
N LEU A 390 14.32 18.32 -19.31
CA LEU A 390 15.02 17.27 -18.58
C LEU A 390 14.21 15.99 -18.55
N LEU A 391 14.83 14.91 -18.97
CA LEU A 391 14.31 13.55 -18.97
C LEU A 391 14.97 12.80 -17.80
N ILE A 392 14.19 12.30 -16.86
CA ILE A 392 14.69 11.66 -15.64
C ILE A 392 14.29 10.20 -15.64
N TRP A 393 15.28 9.32 -15.60
CA TRP A 393 15.09 7.89 -15.44
C TRP A 393 15.91 7.41 -14.23
N ALA A 394 15.38 6.46 -13.45
CA ALA A 394 16.11 5.90 -12.32
C ALA A 394 15.78 4.44 -12.10
N LYS A 395 16.69 3.72 -11.47
CA LYS A 395 16.62 2.33 -11.04
C LYS A 395 17.27 2.19 -9.66
N ALA A 396 16.93 1.14 -8.93
CA ALA A 396 17.57 0.84 -7.67
C ALA A 396 17.85 -0.65 -7.50
N TRP A 397 18.77 -0.96 -6.60
CA TRP A 397 19.15 -2.31 -6.15
C TRP A 397 19.07 -2.37 -4.63
N ALA A 398 18.80 -3.56 -4.11
CA ALA A 398 18.80 -3.85 -2.69
C ALA A 398 19.38 -5.25 -2.44
N HIS A 399 20.16 -5.44 -1.40
CA HIS A 399 20.49 -6.77 -0.92
C HIS A 399 19.26 -7.40 -0.26
N ASP A 400 19.14 -8.73 -0.34
CA ASP A 400 18.09 -9.50 0.33
C ASP A 400 18.08 -9.29 1.85
N ASP A 401 19.24 -9.04 2.46
CA ASP A 401 19.39 -8.60 3.85
C ASP A 401 18.47 -7.44 4.21
N VAL A 402 18.20 -6.50 3.28
CA VAL A 402 17.27 -5.38 3.50
C VAL A 402 15.87 -5.89 3.78
N LEU A 403 15.42 -6.94 3.09
CA LEU A 403 14.10 -7.52 3.30
C LEU A 403 13.97 -8.17 4.68
N GLU A 404 15.06 -8.77 5.18
CA GLU A 404 15.09 -9.38 6.52
C GLU A 404 15.20 -8.34 7.64
N ARG A 405 16.07 -7.35 7.46
CA ARG A 405 16.30 -6.29 8.44
C ARG A 405 15.16 -5.27 8.51
N ARG A 406 14.48 -5.02 7.38
CA ARG A 406 13.41 -4.03 7.22
C ARG A 406 12.07 -4.68 6.89
N LYS A 407 11.66 -5.68 7.67
CA LYS A 407 10.40 -6.44 7.48
C LYS A 407 9.17 -5.57 7.25
N GLU A 408 9.18 -4.35 7.75
CA GLU A 408 8.05 -3.42 7.67
C GLU A 408 7.86 -2.80 6.29
N ILE A 409 8.91 -2.75 5.46
CA ILE A 409 8.85 -2.28 4.08
C ILE A 409 9.14 -3.39 3.07
N ALA A 410 9.42 -4.61 3.52
CA ALA A 410 9.80 -5.74 2.67
C ALA A 410 8.76 -6.02 1.57
N ASP A 411 7.47 -6.04 1.92
CA ASP A 411 6.40 -6.26 0.93
C ASP A 411 6.33 -5.12 -0.09
N THR A 412 6.58 -3.88 0.33
CA THR A 412 6.65 -2.72 -0.57
C THR A 412 7.83 -2.82 -1.53
N LEU A 413 8.99 -3.30 -1.06
CA LEU A 413 10.18 -3.50 -1.90
C LEU A 413 9.94 -4.63 -2.90
N ARG A 414 9.29 -5.73 -2.51
CA ARG A 414 8.89 -6.81 -3.43
C ARG A 414 7.89 -6.35 -4.49
N ASP A 415 6.97 -5.45 -4.15
CA ASP A 415 6.06 -4.84 -5.13
C ASP A 415 6.85 -4.05 -6.20
N PHE A 416 7.92 -3.36 -5.80
CA PHE A 416 8.79 -2.63 -6.73
C PHE A 416 9.67 -3.56 -7.56
N GLU A 417 10.13 -4.68 -6.99
CA GLU A 417 10.82 -5.74 -7.71
C GLU A 417 9.92 -6.33 -8.80
N ALA A 418 8.68 -6.69 -8.46
CA ALA A 418 7.70 -7.21 -9.40
C ALA A 418 7.33 -6.20 -10.50
N ALA A 419 7.42 -4.89 -10.21
CA ALA A 419 7.22 -3.81 -11.19
C ALA A 419 8.46 -3.54 -12.07
N GLY A 420 9.61 -4.15 -11.77
CA GLY A 420 10.88 -3.93 -12.47
C GLY A 420 11.60 -2.63 -12.10
N ASP A 421 11.15 -1.94 -11.05
CA ASP A 421 11.75 -0.69 -10.56
C ASP A 421 12.94 -0.93 -9.62
N LEU A 422 12.96 -2.08 -8.93
CA LEU A 422 13.96 -2.52 -7.97
C LEU A 422 14.52 -3.88 -8.41
N VAL A 423 15.81 -4.09 -8.23
CA VAL A 423 16.44 -5.41 -8.34
C VAL A 423 16.85 -5.85 -6.94
N VAL A 424 16.40 -7.01 -6.51
CA VAL A 424 16.84 -7.61 -5.26
C VAL A 424 17.98 -8.60 -5.57
N ILE A 425 19.14 -8.37 -4.95
CA ILE A 425 20.34 -9.19 -5.13
C ILE A 425 20.34 -10.21 -4.01
N GLY A 426 20.20 -11.49 -4.37
CA GLY A 426 20.31 -12.60 -3.44
C GLY A 426 21.77 -12.92 -3.13
N HIS A 427 22.03 -13.32 -1.90
CA HIS A 427 23.24 -14.03 -1.58
C HIS A 427 23.30 -15.26 -2.51
N ASN A 428 24.39 -15.47 -3.22
CA ASN A 428 24.70 -16.77 -3.83
C ASN A 428 24.91 -17.76 -2.67
N GLY A 429 23.84 -18.10 -1.96
CA GLY A 429 23.83 -19.05 -0.89
C GLY A 429 24.16 -20.42 -1.44
N GLY A 430 25.28 -20.98 -1.04
CA GLY A 430 25.39 -22.42 -0.97
C GLY A 430 24.17 -23.00 -0.25
N PRO A 431 23.84 -24.29 -0.47
CA PRO A 431 22.69 -24.92 0.17
C PRO A 431 22.75 -24.67 1.68
N PRO A 432 21.57 -24.46 2.36
CA PRO A 432 21.56 -24.28 3.80
C PRO A 432 22.35 -25.43 4.43
N LEU A 433 23.34 -25.09 5.25
CA LEU A 433 24.05 -26.06 6.06
C LEU A 433 23.00 -26.70 6.97
N ASP A 434 22.75 -27.98 6.82
CA ASP A 434 21.95 -28.75 7.77
C ASP A 434 22.63 -28.64 9.14
N ASP A 435 21.87 -28.34 10.18
CA ASP A 435 22.33 -28.11 11.56
C ASP A 435 23.00 -29.35 12.21
N ASP A 436 23.15 -30.45 11.48
CA ASP A 436 23.73 -31.74 11.97
C ASP A 436 25.20 -32.01 11.58
N GLU A 437 25.88 -31.08 10.87
CA GLU A 437 27.27 -31.31 10.41
C GLU A 437 28.32 -30.51 11.21
N PHE A 438 28.13 -30.40 12.53
CA PHE A 438 29.05 -29.73 13.44
C PHE A 438 29.92 -30.74 14.23
N LEU A 439 30.44 -31.80 13.61
CA LEU A 439 31.47 -32.68 14.20
C LEU A 439 32.34 -33.27 13.10
N GLU A 440 33.54 -32.77 13.04
CA GLU A 440 34.79 -33.32 12.51
C GLU A 440 35.57 -32.27 11.69
N LEU A 441 36.30 -31.41 12.41
CA LEU A 441 37.42 -30.69 11.85
C LEU A 441 38.69 -31.45 12.32
N GLU A 442 39.25 -32.30 11.50
CA GLU A 442 40.63 -32.71 11.62
C GLU A 442 41.54 -31.64 11.03
N ASP A 443 42.60 -31.32 11.76
CA ASP A 443 43.64 -30.37 11.41
C ASP A 443 44.35 -30.77 10.10
N GLU A 444 44.08 -30.09 9.00
CA GLU A 444 44.95 -30.07 7.82
C GLU A 444 45.63 -28.71 7.70
N GLU A 445 46.96 -28.73 7.73
CA GLU A 445 47.85 -27.60 7.55
C GLU A 445 47.58 -26.89 6.22
N SER A 446 47.30 -25.58 6.30
CA SER A 446 47.03 -24.71 5.18
C SER A 446 48.22 -24.57 4.23
N GLN A 447 48.05 -25.01 3.01
CA GLN A 447 48.74 -24.43 1.86
C GLN A 447 48.01 -23.14 1.47
N ALA A 448 48.76 -22.03 1.37
CA ALA A 448 48.27 -20.77 0.86
C ALA A 448 47.99 -20.95 -0.65
N ASP A 449 46.76 -21.24 -0.99
CA ASP A 449 46.28 -21.22 -2.36
C ASP A 449 45.53 -19.92 -2.62
N ASP A 450 45.79 -19.32 -3.79
CA ASP A 450 45.17 -18.13 -4.34
C ASP A 450 43.67 -18.14 -4.12
N GLU A 451 43.18 -17.36 -3.16
CA GLU A 451 41.77 -17.02 -3.10
C GLU A 451 41.39 -16.38 -4.45
N PRO A 452 40.36 -16.84 -5.13
CA PRO A 452 39.87 -16.14 -6.32
C PRO A 452 39.54 -14.70 -5.94
N PRO A 453 39.84 -13.70 -6.80
CA PRO A 453 39.54 -12.30 -6.49
C PRO A 453 38.07 -12.18 -6.13
N PRO A 454 37.75 -11.36 -5.11
CA PRO A 454 36.36 -11.19 -4.67
C PRO A 454 35.48 -10.87 -5.88
N THR A 455 34.42 -11.64 -6.10
CA THR A 455 33.45 -11.38 -7.17
C THR A 455 32.74 -10.07 -6.86
N LEU A 456 32.78 -9.12 -7.80
CA LEU A 456 32.02 -7.86 -7.74
C LEU A 456 30.53 -8.15 -7.57
N GLY A 457 29.83 -7.36 -6.76
CA GLY A 457 28.38 -7.46 -6.60
C GLY A 457 27.65 -7.21 -7.93
N GLU A 458 26.56 -7.93 -8.15
CA GLU A 458 25.73 -7.80 -9.37
C GLU A 458 25.21 -6.37 -9.56
N ASP A 459 24.96 -5.63 -8.48
CA ASP A 459 24.55 -4.22 -8.47
C ASP A 459 25.62 -3.31 -9.06
N VAL A 460 26.88 -3.51 -8.67
CA VAL A 460 28.01 -2.73 -9.17
C VAL A 460 28.17 -2.93 -10.68
N VAL A 461 28.05 -4.17 -11.15
CA VAL A 461 28.14 -4.53 -12.57
C VAL A 461 27.00 -3.89 -13.37
N GLU A 462 25.74 -4.01 -12.91
CA GLU A 462 24.58 -3.43 -13.61
C GLU A 462 24.63 -1.89 -13.63
N VAL A 463 25.08 -1.25 -12.54
CA VAL A 463 25.30 0.19 -12.49
C VAL A 463 26.31 0.61 -13.55
N ALA A 464 27.45 -0.10 -13.64
CA ALA A 464 28.50 0.19 -14.61
C ALA A 464 28.03 -0.05 -16.05
N ASP A 465 27.22 -1.10 -16.32
CA ASP A 465 26.61 -1.37 -17.62
C ASP A 465 25.74 -0.18 -18.10
N ILE A 466 24.96 0.41 -17.21
CA ILE A 466 24.13 1.57 -17.55
C ILE A 466 24.99 2.77 -17.91
N VAL A 467 26.04 3.05 -17.14
CA VAL A 467 26.95 4.18 -17.38
C VAL A 467 27.73 3.98 -18.67
N GLU A 468 28.23 2.76 -18.91
CA GLU A 468 28.94 2.40 -20.15
C GLU A 468 28.05 2.61 -21.39
N ARG A 469 26.76 2.24 -21.33
CA ARG A 469 25.81 2.50 -22.43
C ARG A 469 25.67 3.99 -22.76
N LEU A 470 25.72 4.86 -21.76
CA LEU A 470 25.69 6.32 -21.95
C LEU A 470 27.00 6.82 -22.55
N LEU A 471 28.14 6.24 -22.13
CA LEU A 471 29.47 6.53 -22.72
C LEU A 471 29.51 6.14 -24.20
N GLN A 472 29.11 4.91 -24.53
CA GLN A 472 29.05 4.39 -25.90
C GLN A 472 28.08 5.19 -26.80
N ALA A 473 27.01 5.74 -26.22
CA ALA A 473 26.08 6.62 -26.93
C ALA A 473 26.65 8.05 -27.14
N GLY A 474 27.84 8.35 -26.60
CA GLY A 474 28.48 9.66 -26.72
C GLY A 474 27.71 10.77 -26.00
N LEU A 475 26.99 10.46 -24.92
CA LEU A 475 26.14 11.40 -24.19
C LEU A 475 26.81 11.98 -22.95
N LEU A 476 27.87 11.34 -22.44
CA LEU A 476 28.55 11.80 -21.23
C LEU A 476 29.42 13.03 -21.51
N PRO A 477 29.44 14.03 -20.61
CA PRO A 477 30.41 15.12 -20.64
C PRO A 477 31.84 14.62 -20.42
N ALA A 478 32.86 15.38 -20.91
CA ALA A 478 34.27 15.12 -20.67
C ALA A 478 34.66 15.21 -19.19
N GLU A 479 33.95 16.04 -18.45
CA GLU A 479 34.19 16.23 -17.01
C GLU A 479 32.87 16.14 -16.24
N LYS A 480 32.91 15.54 -15.03
CA LYS A 480 31.79 15.53 -14.08
C LYS A 480 30.52 14.98 -14.68
N ALA A 481 30.62 13.83 -15.32
CA ALA A 481 29.53 13.10 -15.95
C ALA A 481 28.75 12.24 -14.93
N VAL A 482 29.45 11.67 -13.93
CA VAL A 482 28.92 10.78 -12.92
C VAL A 482 29.15 11.36 -11.53
N GLY A 483 28.08 11.67 -10.82
CA GLY A 483 28.10 12.16 -9.45
C GLY A 483 27.86 11.04 -8.45
N LEU A 484 28.70 10.95 -7.42
CA LEU A 484 28.63 9.92 -6.39
C LEU A 484 28.70 10.57 -4.99
N ASP A 485 27.97 9.99 -4.03
CA ASP A 485 28.26 10.20 -2.62
C ASP A 485 29.66 9.58 -2.33
N PRO A 486 30.61 10.30 -1.75
CA PRO A 486 31.96 9.80 -1.54
C PRO A 486 32.07 8.65 -0.52
N VAL A 487 31.00 8.23 0.10
CA VAL A 487 31.02 7.18 1.15
C VAL A 487 30.63 5.83 0.56
N GLY A 488 31.53 4.83 0.65
CA GLY A 488 31.22 3.43 0.34
C GLY A 488 31.12 3.07 -1.16
N VAL A 489 31.68 3.90 -2.06
CA VAL A 489 31.52 3.74 -3.52
C VAL A 489 32.79 3.25 -4.23
N GLN A 490 33.79 2.74 -3.51
CA GLN A 490 35.09 2.38 -4.11
C GLN A 490 34.97 1.32 -5.22
N ASP A 491 34.17 0.28 -5.00
CA ASP A 491 33.99 -0.79 -5.98
C ASP A 491 33.29 -0.29 -7.24
N ILE A 492 32.31 0.60 -7.10
CA ILE A 492 31.64 1.26 -8.23
C ILE A 492 32.63 2.11 -9.02
N VAL A 493 33.46 2.89 -8.34
CA VAL A 493 34.48 3.72 -8.98
C VAL A 493 35.48 2.86 -9.77
N ASN A 494 36.01 1.80 -9.14
CA ASN A 494 36.95 0.89 -9.79
C ASN A 494 36.34 0.22 -11.04
N GLU A 495 35.09 -0.20 -10.96
CA GLU A 495 34.39 -0.82 -12.09
C GLU A 495 34.12 0.19 -13.21
N LEU A 496 33.70 1.41 -12.88
CA LEU A 496 33.50 2.48 -13.87
C LEU A 496 34.81 2.83 -14.60
N GLU A 497 35.94 2.93 -13.87
CA GLU A 497 37.25 3.18 -14.46
C GLU A 497 37.68 2.02 -15.39
N SER A 498 37.41 0.75 -15.01
CA SER A 498 37.70 -0.41 -15.83
C SER A 498 36.96 -0.39 -17.18
N ARG A 499 35.79 0.27 -17.23
CA ARG A 499 34.95 0.43 -18.43
C ARG A 499 35.20 1.72 -19.21
N GLY A 500 36.25 2.45 -18.84
CA GLY A 500 36.71 3.63 -19.60
C GLY A 500 36.11 4.96 -19.15
N ILE A 501 35.44 5.03 -18.02
CA ILE A 501 35.07 6.30 -17.39
C ILE A 501 36.33 6.89 -16.75
N THR A 502 36.69 8.14 -17.11
CA THR A 502 37.88 8.80 -16.60
C THR A 502 37.64 9.43 -15.23
N VAL A 503 38.73 9.65 -14.47
CA VAL A 503 38.66 10.31 -13.16
C VAL A 503 38.06 11.72 -13.27
N GLU A 504 38.29 12.41 -14.38
CA GLU A 504 37.73 13.75 -14.65
C GLU A 504 36.21 13.69 -14.82
N GLN A 505 35.67 12.56 -15.32
CA GLN A 505 34.24 12.33 -15.47
C GLN A 505 33.55 11.99 -14.14
N LEU A 506 34.30 11.56 -13.13
CA LEU A 506 33.75 11.28 -11.80
C LEU A 506 33.72 12.59 -10.97
N ALA A 507 32.68 12.73 -10.16
CA ALA A 507 32.51 13.89 -9.29
C ALA A 507 31.94 13.49 -7.92
N ALA A 508 32.68 13.76 -6.85
CA ALA A 508 32.16 13.69 -5.50
C ALA A 508 31.07 14.77 -5.29
N ILE A 509 29.86 14.36 -4.96
CA ILE A 509 28.76 15.29 -4.70
C ILE A 509 28.61 15.52 -3.20
N PRO A 510 28.82 16.75 -2.71
CA PRO A 510 28.67 17.07 -1.31
C PRO A 510 27.20 16.95 -0.89
N GLN A 511 26.94 16.11 0.08
CA GLN A 511 25.61 15.86 0.62
C GLN A 511 25.13 16.96 1.60
N GLY A 512 23.90 16.84 2.05
CA GLY A 512 23.33 17.72 3.05
C GLY A 512 22.92 19.11 2.51
N TYR A 513 23.22 20.18 3.25
CA TYR A 513 22.81 21.56 2.90
C TYR A 513 23.42 22.07 1.58
N ARG A 514 24.49 21.45 1.09
CA ARG A 514 25.14 21.79 -0.18
C ARG A 514 24.31 21.36 -1.40
N LEU A 515 23.39 20.43 -1.23
CA LEU A 515 22.43 20.05 -2.27
C LEU A 515 21.21 20.99 -2.37
N ALA A 516 21.09 22.01 -1.51
CA ALA A 516 19.91 22.89 -1.48
C ALA A 516 19.60 23.51 -2.85
N SER A 517 20.62 23.88 -3.63
CA SER A 517 20.45 24.44 -4.98
C SER A 517 19.86 23.41 -5.96
N ALA A 518 20.26 22.14 -5.88
CA ALA A 518 19.73 21.07 -6.70
C ALA A 518 18.27 20.74 -6.31
N ILE A 519 17.99 20.70 -5.02
CA ILE A 519 16.64 20.45 -4.48
C ILE A 519 15.65 21.51 -4.99
N TRP A 520 15.97 22.79 -4.83
CA TRP A 520 15.12 23.90 -5.32
C TRP A 520 15.08 24.00 -6.85
N GLY A 521 16.21 23.70 -7.51
CA GLY A 521 16.30 23.71 -8.96
C GLY A 521 15.39 22.68 -9.59
N LEU A 522 15.43 21.44 -9.12
CA LEU A 522 14.56 20.37 -9.59
C LEU A 522 13.08 20.66 -9.30
N GLU A 523 12.75 21.15 -8.10
CA GLU A 523 11.41 21.58 -7.74
C GLU A 523 10.85 22.59 -8.76
N ARG A 524 11.65 23.58 -9.13
CA ARG A 524 11.28 24.58 -10.14
C ARG A 524 11.09 23.98 -11.52
N GLN A 525 11.98 23.08 -11.97
CA GLN A 525 11.86 22.41 -13.27
C GLN A 525 10.58 21.56 -13.36
N LEU A 526 10.25 20.83 -12.29
CA LEU A 526 9.00 20.06 -12.19
C LEU A 526 7.78 20.97 -12.24
N LYS A 527 7.77 22.05 -11.46
CA LYS A 527 6.68 23.04 -11.43
C LYS A 527 6.43 23.63 -12.82
N ASP A 528 7.50 24.07 -13.48
CA ASP A 528 7.43 24.74 -14.79
C ASP A 528 7.16 23.76 -15.96
N GLY A 529 7.10 22.44 -15.70
CA GLY A 529 6.88 21.42 -16.74
C GLY A 529 8.10 21.20 -17.66
N ARG A 530 9.27 21.59 -17.20
CA ARG A 530 10.55 21.44 -17.90
C ARG A 530 11.33 20.19 -17.50
N ALA A 531 10.82 19.41 -16.55
CA ALA A 531 11.32 18.09 -16.20
C ALA A 531 10.17 17.09 -16.29
N VAL A 532 10.43 15.91 -16.86
CA VAL A 532 9.56 14.74 -16.87
C VAL A 532 10.34 13.53 -16.38
N HIS A 533 9.65 12.55 -15.82
CA HIS A 533 10.30 11.36 -15.27
C HIS A 533 9.60 10.07 -15.70
N CYS A 534 10.27 8.92 -15.60
CA CYS A 534 9.83 7.61 -16.06
C CYS A 534 8.54 7.07 -15.40
N GLY A 535 7.98 7.77 -14.40
CA GLY A 535 6.72 7.36 -13.77
C GLY A 535 6.83 6.13 -12.87
N SER A 536 8.03 5.77 -12.40
CA SER A 536 8.29 4.65 -11.49
C SER A 536 7.49 4.78 -10.19
N PRO A 537 6.74 3.74 -9.77
CA PRO A 537 6.09 3.66 -8.46
C PRO A 537 7.07 3.78 -7.30
N MET A 538 8.27 3.18 -7.40
CA MET A 538 9.31 3.29 -6.39
C MET A 538 9.78 4.73 -6.20
N LEU A 539 10.04 5.48 -7.29
CA LEU A 539 10.39 6.89 -7.20
C LEU A 539 9.29 7.73 -6.56
N ALA A 540 8.02 7.46 -6.90
CA ALA A 540 6.89 8.15 -6.28
C ALA A 540 6.84 7.89 -4.76
N TRP A 541 7.19 6.67 -4.33
CA TRP A 541 7.29 6.32 -2.92
C TRP A 541 8.47 7.04 -2.24
N CYS A 542 9.66 7.07 -2.86
CA CYS A 542 10.83 7.81 -2.35
C CYS A 542 10.54 9.32 -2.21
N VAL A 543 9.89 9.90 -3.20
CA VAL A 543 9.44 11.32 -3.18
C VAL A 543 8.43 11.56 -2.04
N GLY A 544 7.53 10.62 -1.79
CA GLY A 544 6.60 10.68 -0.66
C GLY A 544 7.26 10.60 0.71
N ASN A 545 8.42 9.94 0.81
CA ASN A 545 9.20 9.80 2.04
C ASN A 545 10.13 10.98 2.33
N ALA A 546 10.35 11.85 1.34
CA ALA A 546 11.30 12.95 1.44
C ALA A 546 10.72 14.14 2.23
N LYS A 547 11.41 14.52 3.30
CA LYS A 547 11.10 15.70 4.11
C LYS A 547 12.15 16.77 3.90
N THR A 548 11.73 18.03 4.04
CA THR A 548 12.62 19.18 4.00
C THR A 548 12.78 19.79 5.38
N GLU A 549 14.01 19.95 5.81
CA GLU A 549 14.35 20.73 7.00
C GLU A 549 15.00 22.05 6.57
N ALA A 550 14.46 23.18 7.05
CA ALA A 550 15.07 24.47 6.85
C ALA A 550 16.27 24.66 7.79
N ARG A 551 17.45 24.99 7.24
CA ARG A 551 18.64 25.37 8.02
C ARG A 551 19.16 26.73 7.54
N GLY A 552 18.72 27.77 8.20
CA GLY A 552 19.05 29.14 7.77
C GLY A 552 18.50 29.42 6.37
N ASN A 553 19.41 29.74 5.42
CA ASN A 553 19.05 30.00 4.02
C ASN A 553 19.18 28.75 3.12
N ALA A 554 19.26 27.54 3.69
CA ALA A 554 19.39 26.29 2.95
C ALA A 554 18.26 25.33 3.33
N VAL A 555 18.00 24.35 2.46
CA VAL A 555 17.11 23.24 2.71
C VAL A 555 17.90 21.93 2.70
N LEU A 556 17.55 21.04 3.61
CA LEU A 556 18.10 19.70 3.71
C LEU A 556 16.98 18.70 3.38
N ILE A 557 17.27 17.67 2.62
CA ILE A 557 16.39 16.52 2.49
C ILE A 557 16.76 15.49 3.57
N THR A 558 15.75 15.02 4.30
CA THR A 558 15.93 13.99 5.33
C THR A 558 14.95 12.84 5.10
N LYS A 559 15.33 11.65 5.55
CA LYS A 559 14.44 10.49 5.64
C LYS A 559 13.42 10.75 6.76
N GLU A 560 12.22 10.21 6.63
CA GLU A 560 11.23 10.28 7.72
C GLU A 560 11.83 9.70 9.02
N THR A 561 11.60 10.36 10.16
CA THR A 561 12.24 10.08 11.46
C THR A 561 12.01 8.65 11.99
N SER A 562 11.15 7.86 11.36
CA SER A 562 10.83 6.48 11.76
C SER A 562 11.91 5.44 11.38
N GLY A 563 12.99 5.82 10.71
CA GLY A 563 14.05 4.89 10.26
C GLY A 563 13.65 3.89 9.17
N LYS A 564 12.44 3.99 8.63
CA LYS A 564 11.81 3.04 7.69
C LYS A 564 11.72 3.58 6.27
N ALA A 565 11.91 4.87 6.11
CA ALA A 565 11.82 5.55 4.82
C ALA A 565 13.12 5.40 4.04
N LYS A 566 13.02 5.13 2.74
CA LYS A 566 14.14 5.11 1.79
C LYS A 566 13.95 6.24 0.79
N ILE A 567 15.02 6.96 0.47
CA ILE A 567 15.01 8.09 -0.46
C ILE A 567 16.22 8.07 -1.41
N ASP A 568 17.05 7.04 -1.34
CA ASP A 568 18.34 6.95 -2.04
C ASP A 568 18.20 7.16 -3.56
N PRO A 569 17.21 6.57 -4.27
CA PRO A 569 16.97 6.89 -5.68
C PRO A 569 16.60 8.36 -5.95
N LEU A 570 15.97 9.05 -5.00
CA LEU A 570 15.70 10.49 -5.11
C LEU A 570 16.96 11.32 -4.86
N CYS A 571 17.82 10.91 -3.91
CA CYS A 571 19.11 11.55 -3.70
C CYS A 571 19.98 11.41 -4.95
N ALA A 572 20.04 10.25 -5.58
CA ALA A 572 20.71 10.06 -6.86
C ALA A 572 20.19 11.03 -7.96
N ILE A 573 18.88 11.33 -7.98
CA ILE A 573 18.34 12.37 -8.88
C ILE A 573 18.88 13.75 -8.53
N PHE A 574 19.00 14.12 -7.25
CA PHE A 574 19.58 15.41 -6.86
C PHE A 574 21.07 15.51 -7.24
N ASP A 575 21.83 14.42 -7.10
CA ASP A 575 23.23 14.35 -7.49
C ASP A 575 23.39 14.53 -9.01
N ALA A 576 22.60 13.83 -9.81
CA ALA A 576 22.57 14.03 -11.25
C ALA A 576 22.13 15.46 -11.62
N PHE A 577 21.11 16.00 -10.93
CA PHE A 577 20.65 17.36 -11.20
C PHE A 577 21.69 18.42 -10.84
N GLN A 578 22.49 18.20 -9.81
CA GLN A 578 23.61 19.08 -9.46
C GLN A 578 24.63 19.19 -10.61
N LEU A 579 24.89 18.10 -11.31
CA LEU A 579 25.75 18.08 -12.48
C LEU A 579 25.06 18.73 -13.69
N MET A 580 23.82 18.38 -13.98
CA MET A 580 23.05 18.92 -15.10
C MET A 580 22.86 20.44 -14.98
N SER A 581 22.74 20.97 -13.77
CA SER A 581 22.59 22.42 -13.52
C SER A 581 23.77 23.26 -13.94
N ARG A 582 24.95 22.64 -14.17
CA ARG A 582 26.16 23.29 -14.70
C ARG A 582 26.16 23.46 -16.22
N ASN A 583 25.07 23.07 -16.87
CA ASN A 583 24.89 23.13 -18.33
C ASN A 583 25.97 22.36 -19.11
N PRO A 584 26.20 21.07 -18.82
CA PRO A 584 27.22 20.26 -19.46
C PRO A 584 26.98 20.13 -20.97
N GLN A 585 28.02 19.80 -21.71
CA GLN A 585 27.99 19.43 -23.12
C GLN A 585 28.58 18.02 -23.25
N ALA A 586 28.00 17.19 -24.12
CA ALA A 586 28.53 15.87 -24.38
C ALA A 586 29.88 15.94 -25.09
N GLU A 587 30.75 14.98 -24.75
CA GLU A 587 32.02 14.82 -25.46
C GLU A 587 31.75 14.12 -26.79
N GLY A 588 31.80 14.87 -27.90
CA GLY A 588 31.92 14.31 -29.25
C GLY A 588 30.66 13.84 -29.96
N ARG A 589 29.87 14.78 -30.43
CA ARG A 589 29.45 14.80 -31.86
C ARG A 589 29.93 16.11 -32.44
N SER A 590 30.99 16.05 -33.27
CA SER A 590 31.43 17.19 -34.06
C SER A 590 30.25 17.72 -34.84
N TYR A 591 30.03 19.02 -34.85
CA TYR A 591 29.07 19.72 -35.71
C TYR A 591 29.19 19.33 -37.21
N LEU A 592 30.30 18.69 -37.59
CA LEU A 592 30.57 18.14 -38.92
C LEU A 592 29.91 16.79 -39.22
N GLU A 593 29.44 16.06 -38.21
CA GLU A 593 28.74 14.76 -38.41
C GLU A 593 27.24 14.93 -38.59
N ASP A 594 26.63 15.99 -38.12
CA ASP A 594 25.21 16.33 -38.33
C ASP A 594 24.95 17.16 -39.59
N SER A 595 25.99 17.77 -40.11
CA SER A 595 25.94 18.54 -41.36
C SER A 595 26.42 17.64 -42.48
N GLY A 596 25.51 16.96 -43.16
CA GLY A 596 25.83 16.28 -44.41
C GLY A 596 26.64 17.21 -45.31
N ILE A 597 27.82 16.76 -45.74
CA ILE A 597 28.74 17.47 -46.59
C ILE A 597 27.96 17.97 -47.83
N LEU A 598 27.64 19.24 -47.86
CA LEU A 598 27.34 19.95 -49.09
C LEU A 598 28.64 19.96 -49.91
N MET A 599 28.84 18.98 -50.79
CA MET A 599 29.78 19.13 -51.91
C MET A 599 29.20 20.15 -52.84
N ILE A 600 29.94 21.28 -52.97
CA ILE A 600 29.76 22.28 -54.04
C ILE A 600 30.40 21.74 -55.30
#